data_fe58b4b3737e2654b2a762e188247b94
#
_entry.id   fe58b4b3737e2654b2a762e188247b94
#
_cell.length_a   1.000
_cell.length_b   1.000
_cell.length_c   1.000
_cell.angle_alpha   90.00
_cell.angle_beta   90.00
_cell.angle_gamma   90.00
#
_symmetry.space_group_name_H-M   'P 1'
#
loop_
_entity.id
_entity.type
_entity.pdbx_description
1 polymer ?
#
loop_
_entity_poly.entity_id
_entity_poly.type
_entity_poly.pdbx_seq_one_letter_code
_entity_poly.pdbx_strand_id
1 'polypeptide(L)'
;MTTTNNAGLPQAFVNFVSNVRHNRAGTLSATTLLKGDKEIVLYDRHFDELEQDAADLVWASFGTAFHAIMEKQDTEAFKEEAFEVEVEGWKVTGRVDFYDMKNEILGDYKTVSVWKVIYGDFADWKDQGLTYAWLMKQHGLNV
;
A
#
# COMPACT_ATOMS: atom_id res chain seq x y z
N MET A 1 -13.11 -10.30 -7.91
CA MET A 1 -13.61 -9.60 -6.71
C MET A 1 -14.72 -8.64 -7.11
N THR A 2 -15.84 -8.67 -6.40
CA THR A 2 -17.04 -7.86 -6.68
C THR A 2 -17.23 -6.82 -5.58
N THR A 3 -17.56 -5.58 -5.95
CA THR A 3 -17.89 -4.54 -4.96
C THR A 3 -19.40 -4.41 -4.85
N THR A 4 -19.93 -4.57 -3.64
CA THR A 4 -21.36 -4.35 -3.32
C THR A 4 -21.57 -2.93 -2.79
N ASN A 5 -22.81 -2.47 -2.73
CA ASN A 5 -23.19 -1.15 -2.23
C ASN A 5 -24.44 -1.24 -1.36
N ASN A 6 -24.32 -1.95 -0.25
CA ASN A 6 -25.45 -2.20 0.66
C ASN A 6 -25.89 -0.91 1.40
N ALA A 7 -24.95 0.02 1.60
CA ALA A 7 -25.23 1.31 2.24
C ALA A 7 -25.83 2.37 1.32
N GLY A 8 -26.00 2.09 0.02
CA GLY A 8 -26.55 3.04 -0.95
C GLY A 8 -25.68 4.29 -1.17
N LEU A 9 -24.36 4.13 -1.14
CA LEU A 9 -23.41 5.23 -1.38
C LEU A 9 -23.52 5.75 -2.81
N PRO A 10 -23.14 7.02 -3.08
CA PRO A 10 -23.17 7.59 -4.41
C PRO A 10 -22.38 6.75 -5.43
N GLN A 11 -22.93 6.57 -6.63
CA GLN A 11 -22.31 5.74 -7.65
C GLN A 11 -20.88 6.17 -8.02
N ALA A 12 -20.60 7.47 -7.97
CA ALA A 12 -19.25 7.99 -8.21
C ALA A 12 -18.22 7.45 -7.20
N PHE A 13 -18.62 7.31 -5.92
CA PHE A 13 -17.78 6.72 -4.89
C PHE A 13 -17.59 5.20 -5.11
N VAL A 14 -18.69 4.48 -5.40
CA VAL A 14 -18.63 3.05 -5.72
C VAL A 14 -17.69 2.79 -6.89
N ASN A 15 -17.79 3.55 -7.97
CA ASN A 15 -16.90 3.43 -9.13
C ASN A 15 -15.44 3.70 -8.77
N PHE A 16 -15.18 4.65 -7.88
CA PHE A 16 -13.83 4.96 -7.41
C PHE A 16 -13.21 3.80 -6.64
N VAL A 17 -13.94 3.20 -5.69
CA VAL A 17 -13.42 2.13 -4.84
C VAL A 17 -13.47 0.75 -5.50
N SER A 18 -14.28 0.55 -6.55
CA SER A 18 -14.37 -0.72 -7.29
C SER A 18 -13.17 -1.01 -8.18
N ASN A 19 -12.25 -0.07 -8.34
CA ASN A 19 -11.06 -0.24 -9.17
C ASN A 19 -9.96 -1.02 -8.43
N VAL A 20 -10.30 -2.20 -7.96
CA VAL A 20 -9.38 -3.09 -7.24
C VAL A 20 -8.46 -3.79 -8.25
N ARG A 21 -7.15 -3.65 -8.05
CA ARG A 21 -6.16 -4.35 -8.87
C ARG A 21 -5.80 -5.68 -8.24
N HIS A 22 -5.98 -6.75 -8.98
CA HIS A 22 -5.37 -8.03 -8.64
C HIS A 22 -3.86 -7.97 -8.86
N ASN A 23 -3.09 -8.56 -7.96
CA ASN A 23 -1.65 -8.65 -8.14
C ASN A 23 -1.33 -9.45 -9.40
N ARG A 24 -0.34 -8.99 -10.16
CA ARG A 24 0.15 -9.78 -11.32
C ARG A 24 0.84 -11.04 -10.80
N ALA A 25 0.61 -12.16 -11.47
CA ALA A 25 1.32 -13.42 -11.17
C ALA A 25 2.84 -13.18 -11.13
N GLY A 26 3.50 -13.72 -10.12
CA GLY A 26 4.95 -13.53 -9.91
C GLY A 26 5.35 -12.16 -9.34
N THR A 27 4.39 -11.33 -8.90
CA THR A 27 4.67 -10.03 -8.30
C THR A 27 4.14 -9.96 -6.87
N LEU A 28 4.98 -9.56 -5.93
CA LEU A 28 4.63 -9.33 -4.52
C LEU A 28 4.92 -7.87 -4.15
N SER A 29 3.92 -7.15 -3.69
CA SER A 29 4.14 -5.81 -3.14
C SER A 29 4.70 -5.87 -1.72
N ALA A 30 5.39 -4.81 -1.27
CA ALA A 30 5.86 -4.69 0.10
C ALA A 30 4.75 -4.95 1.13
N THR A 31 3.55 -4.43 0.89
CA THR A 31 2.38 -4.67 1.75
C THR A 31 1.85 -6.11 1.67
N THR A 32 2.00 -6.78 0.52
CA THR A 32 1.62 -8.19 0.37
C THR A 32 2.56 -9.10 1.14
N LEU A 33 3.87 -8.80 1.16
CA LEU A 33 4.87 -9.57 1.91
C LEU A 33 4.65 -9.57 3.42
N LEU A 34 3.89 -8.58 3.95
CA LEU A 34 3.54 -8.52 5.37
C LEU A 34 2.37 -9.43 5.76
N LYS A 35 1.70 -10.00 4.77
CA LYS A 35 0.60 -10.94 4.99
C LYS A 35 1.14 -12.35 5.20
N GLY A 36 0.36 -13.18 5.90
CA GLY A 36 0.70 -14.59 6.03
C GLY A 36 0.61 -15.33 4.68
N ASP A 37 1.51 -16.27 4.43
CA ASP A 37 1.60 -17.04 3.17
C ASP A 37 0.24 -17.66 2.78
N LYS A 38 -0.48 -18.20 3.76
CA LYS A 38 -1.80 -18.79 3.54
C LYS A 38 -2.83 -17.73 3.08
N GLU A 39 -2.77 -16.52 3.62
CA GLU A 39 -3.65 -15.42 3.22
C GLU A 39 -3.37 -15.03 1.77
N ILE A 40 -2.10 -14.89 1.39
CA ILE A 40 -1.69 -14.55 0.03
C ILE A 40 -2.22 -15.58 -0.97
N VAL A 41 -2.00 -16.86 -0.70
CA VAL A 41 -2.41 -17.96 -1.59
C VAL A 41 -3.93 -18.06 -1.70
N LEU A 42 -4.66 -17.93 -0.59
CA LEU A 42 -6.12 -18.00 -0.59
C LEU A 42 -6.74 -16.78 -1.29
N TYR A 43 -6.19 -15.60 -1.05
CA TYR A 43 -6.63 -14.37 -1.71
C TYR A 43 -6.47 -14.46 -3.23
N ASP A 44 -5.31 -14.93 -3.70
CA ASP A 44 -5.06 -15.10 -5.13
C ASP A 44 -5.98 -16.15 -5.76
N ARG A 45 -6.14 -17.30 -5.11
CA ARG A 45 -6.98 -18.42 -5.59
C ARG A 45 -8.45 -18.05 -5.70
N HIS A 46 -8.99 -17.32 -4.74
CA HIS A 46 -10.41 -17.01 -4.61
C HIS A 46 -10.75 -15.56 -4.97
N PHE A 47 -9.84 -14.82 -5.60
CA PHE A 47 -10.01 -13.41 -5.88
C PHE A 47 -11.34 -13.09 -6.57
N ASP A 48 -11.75 -13.88 -7.56
CA ASP A 48 -13.00 -13.66 -8.31
C ASP A 48 -14.27 -13.95 -7.49
N GLU A 49 -14.14 -14.74 -6.42
CA GLU A 49 -15.23 -15.09 -5.51
C GLU A 49 -15.40 -14.09 -4.36
N LEU A 50 -14.41 -13.21 -4.15
CA LEU A 50 -14.44 -12.25 -3.05
C LEU A 50 -15.46 -11.13 -3.32
N GLU A 51 -16.18 -10.77 -2.26
CA GLU A 51 -17.06 -9.62 -2.24
C GLU A 51 -16.58 -8.63 -1.16
N GLN A 52 -16.67 -7.33 -1.46
CA GLN A 52 -16.34 -6.27 -0.51
C GLN A 52 -17.36 -5.13 -0.65
N ASP A 53 -17.93 -4.69 0.47
CA ASP A 53 -18.87 -3.56 0.42
C ASP A 53 -18.13 -2.23 0.29
N ALA A 54 -18.67 -1.33 -0.51
CA ALA A 54 -18.10 0.00 -0.73
C ALA A 54 -17.97 0.80 0.57
N ALA A 55 -18.85 0.56 1.56
CA ALA A 55 -18.80 1.24 2.85
C ALA A 55 -17.54 0.88 3.65
N ASP A 56 -17.03 -0.36 3.51
CA ASP A 56 -15.81 -0.80 4.18
C ASP A 56 -14.56 -0.08 3.65
N LEU A 57 -14.65 0.48 2.45
CA LEU A 57 -13.57 1.15 1.75
C LEU A 57 -13.52 2.67 2.00
N VAL A 58 -14.48 3.23 2.73
CA VAL A 58 -14.55 4.68 3.00
C VAL A 58 -13.24 5.19 3.62
N TRP A 59 -12.77 4.56 4.68
CA TRP A 59 -11.54 4.99 5.36
C TRP A 59 -10.27 4.78 4.51
N ALA A 60 -10.20 3.68 3.77
CA ALA A 60 -9.09 3.45 2.83
C ALA A 60 -9.06 4.52 1.72
N SER A 61 -10.23 4.97 1.26
CA SER A 61 -10.33 6.04 0.26
C SER A 61 -9.80 7.39 0.76
N PHE A 62 -10.00 7.72 2.05
CA PHE A 62 -9.38 8.90 2.66
C PHE A 62 -7.85 8.82 2.63
N GLY A 63 -7.28 7.65 2.94
CA GLY A 63 -5.84 7.42 2.81
C GLY A 63 -5.36 7.70 1.38
N THR A 64 -6.01 7.11 0.39
CA THR A 64 -5.67 7.30 -1.03
C THR A 64 -5.76 8.78 -1.44
N ALA A 65 -6.82 9.49 -1.01
CA ALA A 65 -6.98 10.92 -1.31
C ALA A 65 -5.87 11.76 -0.65
N PHE A 66 -5.49 11.43 0.59
CA PHE A 66 -4.43 12.12 1.31
C PHE A 66 -3.08 11.95 0.59
N HIS A 67 -2.71 10.72 0.20
CA HIS A 67 -1.49 10.45 -0.57
C HIS A 67 -1.49 11.25 -1.88
N ALA A 68 -2.59 11.26 -2.64
CA ALA A 68 -2.70 12.03 -3.88
C ALA A 68 -2.57 13.56 -3.69
N ILE A 69 -2.92 14.08 -2.51
CA ILE A 69 -2.70 15.49 -2.16
C ILE A 69 -1.23 15.74 -1.84
N MET A 70 -0.61 14.86 -1.03
CA MET A 70 0.78 15.01 -0.64
C MET A 70 1.74 14.84 -1.82
N GLU A 71 1.44 13.93 -2.75
CA GLU A 71 2.20 13.75 -3.99
C GLU A 71 2.32 15.02 -4.83
N LYS A 72 1.28 15.86 -4.81
CA LYS A 72 1.22 17.12 -5.58
C LYS A 72 1.98 18.27 -4.92
N GLN A 73 2.40 18.13 -3.66
CA GLN A 73 3.13 19.20 -2.99
C GLN A 73 4.55 19.30 -3.54
N ASP A 74 5.02 20.52 -3.74
CA ASP A 74 6.37 20.75 -4.20
C ASP A 74 7.36 20.64 -3.01
N THR A 75 8.25 19.65 -3.06
CA THR A 75 9.30 19.42 -2.06
C THR A 75 10.56 18.93 -2.78
N GLU A 76 11.72 19.08 -2.15
CA GLU A 76 13.00 18.56 -2.67
C GLU A 76 13.14 17.02 -2.48
N ALA A 77 12.18 16.37 -1.85
CA ALA A 77 12.17 14.93 -1.63
C ALA A 77 11.67 14.18 -2.87
N PHE A 78 12.14 12.95 -3.09
CA PHE A 78 11.49 12.02 -4.00
C PHE A 78 10.09 11.73 -3.52
N LYS A 79 9.13 11.67 -4.43
CA LYS A 79 7.74 11.39 -4.12
C LYS A 79 7.25 10.20 -4.94
N GLU A 80 6.49 9.34 -4.26
CA GLU A 80 5.81 8.20 -4.91
C GLU A 80 6.70 7.40 -5.88
N GLU A 81 7.99 7.25 -5.54
CA GLU A 81 8.92 6.49 -6.38
C GLU A 81 8.65 4.99 -6.22
N ALA A 82 8.54 4.31 -7.36
CA ALA A 82 8.33 2.88 -7.41
C ALA A 82 9.66 2.14 -7.58
N PHE A 83 9.96 1.23 -6.66
CA PHE A 83 11.11 0.35 -6.71
C PHE A 83 10.68 -1.07 -7.00
N GLU A 84 11.48 -1.81 -7.78
CA GLU A 84 11.24 -3.23 -8.03
C GLU A 84 12.58 -3.99 -8.05
N VAL A 85 12.57 -5.18 -7.47
CA VAL A 85 13.74 -6.07 -7.43
C VAL A 85 13.27 -7.50 -7.72
N GLU A 86 14.02 -8.22 -8.54
CA GLU A 86 13.77 -9.63 -8.80
C GLU A 86 14.53 -10.51 -7.80
N VAL A 87 13.80 -11.40 -7.12
CA VAL A 87 14.36 -12.34 -6.14
C VAL A 87 13.77 -13.72 -6.41
N GLU A 88 14.63 -14.68 -6.73
CA GLU A 88 14.24 -16.08 -6.96
C GLU A 88 13.06 -16.26 -7.93
N GLY A 89 13.01 -15.42 -8.97
CA GLY A 89 11.94 -15.44 -9.97
C GLY A 89 10.65 -14.70 -9.57
N TRP A 90 10.64 -14.07 -8.39
CA TRP A 90 9.57 -13.19 -7.95
C TRP A 90 9.97 -11.73 -8.11
N LYS A 91 9.05 -10.91 -8.57
CA LYS A 91 9.21 -9.46 -8.60
C LYS A 91 8.67 -8.86 -7.30
N VAL A 92 9.57 -8.36 -6.45
CA VAL A 92 9.21 -7.61 -5.24
C VAL A 92 9.09 -6.13 -5.60
N THR A 93 7.96 -5.51 -5.27
CA THR A 93 7.69 -4.11 -5.60
C THR A 93 7.32 -3.30 -4.37
N GLY A 94 7.70 -2.03 -4.36
CA GLY A 94 7.29 -1.08 -3.33
C GLY A 94 7.20 0.32 -3.89
N ARG A 95 6.24 1.10 -3.39
CA ARG A 95 6.13 2.53 -3.69
C ARG A 95 6.35 3.29 -2.40
N VAL A 96 7.37 4.12 -2.40
CA VAL A 96 7.76 4.95 -1.26
C VAL A 96 7.04 6.29 -1.36
N ASP A 97 6.41 6.73 -0.29
CA ASP A 97 5.64 8.00 -0.30
C ASP A 97 6.57 9.21 -0.42
N PHE A 98 7.66 9.22 0.34
CA PHE A 98 8.72 10.21 0.16
C PHE A 98 10.06 9.71 0.67
N TYR A 99 11.14 10.28 0.10
CA TYR A 99 12.50 10.07 0.55
C TYR A 99 13.30 11.38 0.49
N ASP A 100 13.79 11.81 1.64
CA ASP A 100 14.69 12.96 1.75
C ASP A 100 16.14 12.50 1.51
N MET A 101 16.65 12.75 0.32
CA MET A 101 18.02 12.36 -0.08
C MET A 101 19.11 13.04 0.76
N LYS A 102 18.87 14.26 1.25
CA LYS A 102 19.86 15.04 1.99
C LYS A 102 20.06 14.48 3.39
N ASN A 103 18.99 14.04 4.02
CA ASN A 103 18.99 13.54 5.38
C ASN A 103 18.91 12.00 5.44
N GLU A 104 18.79 11.33 4.28
CA GLU A 104 18.64 9.87 4.15
C GLU A 104 17.42 9.34 4.94
N ILE A 105 16.31 10.11 4.93
CA ILE A 105 15.10 9.78 5.67
C ILE A 105 14.02 9.26 4.72
N LEU A 106 13.66 8.00 4.90
CA LEU A 106 12.49 7.37 4.30
C LEU A 106 11.26 7.66 5.17
N GLY A 107 10.16 8.09 4.54
CA GLY A 107 8.89 8.30 5.22
C GLY A 107 7.70 7.73 4.46
N ASP A 108 6.67 7.40 5.23
CA ASP A 108 5.44 6.80 4.75
C ASP A 108 4.25 7.42 5.48
N TYR A 109 3.27 7.93 4.74
CA TYR A 109 2.09 8.59 5.31
C TYR A 109 1.04 7.55 5.68
N LYS A 110 0.56 7.60 6.92
CA LYS A 110 -0.48 6.68 7.42
C LYS A 110 -1.69 7.42 7.96
N THR A 111 -2.84 7.13 7.40
CA THR A 111 -4.14 7.53 7.97
C THR A 111 -4.65 6.38 8.83
N VAL A 112 -4.78 6.62 10.13
CA VAL A 112 -5.13 5.56 11.09
C VAL A 112 -6.10 6.06 12.14
N SER A 113 -6.75 5.12 12.83
CA SER A 113 -7.54 5.46 14.01
C SER A 113 -6.64 5.89 15.18
N VAL A 114 -7.16 6.76 16.04
CA VAL A 114 -6.46 7.19 17.27
C VAL A 114 -6.06 6.00 18.16
N TRP A 115 -6.82 4.92 18.13
CA TRP A 115 -6.56 3.72 18.91
C TRP A 115 -5.27 3.00 18.51
N LYS A 116 -4.95 2.96 17.20
CA LYS A 116 -3.66 2.42 16.72
C LYS A 116 -2.47 3.16 17.35
N VAL A 117 -2.59 4.49 17.49
CA VAL A 117 -1.56 5.33 18.12
C VAL A 117 -1.49 5.10 19.63
N ILE A 118 -2.66 5.03 20.30
CA ILE A 118 -2.72 4.82 21.76
C ILE A 118 -2.15 3.46 22.16
N TYR A 119 -2.48 2.39 21.42
CA TYR A 119 -1.98 1.04 21.73
C TYR A 119 -0.52 0.81 21.30
N GLY A 120 0.03 1.67 20.44
CA GLY A 120 1.45 1.62 20.06
C GLY A 120 1.88 0.39 19.26
N ASP A 121 0.95 -0.28 18.58
CA ASP A 121 1.26 -1.42 17.73
C ASP A 121 1.65 -0.94 16.32
N PHE A 122 2.95 -0.85 16.08
CA PHE A 122 3.54 -0.36 14.83
C PHE A 122 4.46 -1.39 14.14
N ALA A 123 4.36 -2.67 14.52
CA ALA A 123 5.23 -3.72 13.98
C ALA A 123 5.10 -3.83 12.45
N ASP A 124 3.87 -3.82 11.94
CA ASP A 124 3.55 -3.84 10.51
C ASP A 124 4.14 -2.64 9.74
N TRP A 125 4.14 -1.45 10.33
CA TRP A 125 4.73 -0.25 9.71
C TRP A 125 6.26 -0.32 9.67
N LYS A 126 6.85 -0.83 10.75
CA LYS A 126 8.30 -1.04 10.80
C LYS A 126 8.75 -2.04 9.74
N ASP A 127 8.06 -3.16 9.60
CA ASP A 127 8.39 -4.19 8.62
C ASP A 127 8.20 -3.69 7.18
N GLN A 128 7.15 -2.88 6.93
CA GLN A 128 6.96 -2.19 5.65
C GLN A 128 8.12 -1.23 5.34
N GLY A 129 8.50 -0.39 6.32
CA GLY A 129 9.62 0.53 6.18
C GLY A 129 10.94 -0.19 5.91
N LEU A 130 11.20 -1.31 6.60
CA LEU A 130 12.39 -2.14 6.35
C LEU A 130 12.38 -2.74 4.94
N THR A 131 11.23 -3.17 4.44
CA THR A 131 11.10 -3.68 3.07
C THR A 131 11.38 -2.58 2.04
N TYR A 132 10.87 -1.38 2.25
CA TYR A 132 11.17 -0.23 1.39
C TYR A 132 12.66 0.14 1.44
N ALA A 133 13.26 0.21 2.62
CA ALA A 133 14.69 0.48 2.78
C ALA A 133 15.55 -0.58 2.07
N TRP A 134 15.15 -1.85 2.15
CA TRP A 134 15.82 -2.92 1.42
C TRP A 134 15.71 -2.73 -0.10
N LEU A 135 14.51 -2.44 -0.64
CA LEU A 135 14.31 -2.17 -2.06
C LEU A 135 15.19 -1.00 -2.53
N MET A 136 15.19 0.11 -1.79
CA MET A 136 15.99 1.30 -2.12
C MET A 136 17.50 1.01 -2.12
N LYS A 137 17.99 0.19 -1.17
CA LYS A 137 19.39 -0.23 -1.13
C LYS A 137 19.81 -1.05 -2.35
N GLN A 138 18.91 -1.88 -2.90
CA GLN A 138 19.20 -2.62 -4.14
C GLN A 138 19.36 -1.67 -5.34
N HIS A 139 18.82 -0.44 -5.26
CA HIS A 139 18.99 0.62 -6.25
C HIS A 139 20.11 1.62 -5.89
N GLY A 140 20.94 1.30 -4.90
CA GLY A 140 22.12 2.11 -4.52
C GLY A 140 21.80 3.35 -3.67
N LEU A 141 20.61 3.44 -3.10
CA LEU A 141 20.22 4.53 -2.19
C LEU A 141 20.54 4.15 -0.73
N ASN A 142 21.03 5.12 0.03
CA ASN A 142 21.24 4.98 1.47
C ASN A 142 19.92 5.32 2.22
N VAL A 143 19.60 4.52 3.23
CA VAL A 143 18.41 4.70 4.09
C VAL A 143 18.73 4.23 5.50
#